data_e1e74ffa89c9a25e3beb1e892154863f
#
_entry.id   e1e74ffa89c9a25e3beb1e892154863f
#
_cell.length_a   1.000
_cell.length_b   1.000
_cell.length_c   1.000
_cell.angle_alpha   90.00
_cell.angle_beta   90.00
_cell.angle_gamma   90.00
#
_symmetry.space_group_name_H-M   'P 1'
#
loop_
_entity.id
_entity.type
_entity.pdbx_description
1 polymer ?
#
loop_
_entity_poly.entity_id
_entity_poly.type
_entity_poly.pdbx_seq_one_letter_code
_entity_poly.pdbx_strand_id
1 'polypeptide(L)'
;VEEVGVLRGTQVTAASVALDVKASTVTDAAVGDSILTDGVCLTVTALRPDGFTADAMPETVRRTTLAERRPGDGLNLERALTLSSRLGGHLVSGHVDGVGEVASVTPEGNALVVEIEAPDAVARVTVAQGSVAVDGVSLTVVAVGGGRLRVALIPHTAAVTTLKRLRVGSRVNLEADLIAKYVHAFVTGRGPEDGLTWEKLAEAG
;
A
#
# COMPACT_ATOMS: atom_id res chain seq x y z
N VAL A 1 -9.46 3.59 -2.36
CA VAL A 1 -9.70 2.45 -3.30
C VAL A 1 -10.90 2.78 -4.16
N GLU A 2 -10.75 2.68 -5.47
CA GLU A 2 -11.79 2.99 -6.45
C GLU A 2 -12.52 1.72 -6.92
N GLU A 3 -11.82 0.58 -6.97
CA GLU A 3 -12.36 -0.69 -7.44
C GLU A 3 -11.62 -1.88 -6.81
N VAL A 4 -12.28 -3.02 -6.72
CA VAL A 4 -11.63 -4.33 -6.54
C VAL A 4 -11.53 -5.00 -7.89
N GLY A 5 -10.34 -4.91 -8.49
CA GLY A 5 -10.02 -5.64 -9.73
C GLY A 5 -9.76 -7.12 -9.47
N VAL A 6 -9.53 -7.87 -10.54
CA VAL A 6 -9.25 -9.31 -10.47
C VAL A 6 -7.95 -9.63 -11.21
N LEU A 7 -7.01 -10.28 -10.55
CA LEU A 7 -5.80 -10.79 -11.18
C LEU A 7 -6.16 -11.90 -12.18
N ARG A 8 -5.83 -11.73 -13.45
CA ARG A 8 -5.99 -12.77 -14.48
C ARG A 8 -4.79 -13.71 -14.53
N GLY A 9 -3.61 -13.17 -14.35
CA GLY A 9 -2.38 -13.92 -14.41
C GLY A 9 -1.15 -13.08 -14.13
N THR A 10 -0.04 -13.75 -13.94
CA THR A 10 1.27 -13.14 -13.79
C THR A 10 2.24 -13.76 -14.79
N GLN A 11 3.09 -12.94 -15.38
CA GLN A 11 4.17 -13.40 -16.25
C GLN A 11 5.49 -12.99 -15.62
N VAL A 12 6.26 -13.98 -15.19
CA VAL A 12 7.57 -13.78 -14.57
C VAL A 12 8.64 -13.79 -15.64
N THR A 13 9.47 -12.75 -15.68
CA THR A 13 10.66 -12.64 -16.50
C THR A 13 11.91 -12.55 -15.61
N ALA A 14 13.09 -12.54 -16.21
CA ALA A 14 14.32 -12.30 -15.42
C ALA A 14 14.40 -10.88 -14.82
N ALA A 15 13.69 -9.92 -15.41
CA ALA A 15 13.78 -8.50 -15.07
C ALA A 15 12.56 -7.96 -14.31
N SER A 16 11.38 -8.58 -14.43
CA SER A 16 10.13 -8.08 -13.85
C SER A 16 9.09 -9.18 -13.68
N VAL A 17 8.02 -8.86 -12.95
CA VAL A 17 6.79 -9.63 -12.91
C VAL A 17 5.69 -8.76 -13.49
N ALA A 18 5.13 -9.15 -14.63
CA ALA A 18 3.98 -8.49 -15.22
C ALA A 18 2.70 -9.07 -14.62
N LEU A 19 1.80 -8.19 -14.17
CA LEU A 19 0.46 -8.53 -13.67
C LEU A 19 -0.57 -8.16 -14.74
N ASP A 20 -1.41 -9.11 -15.15
CA ASP A 20 -2.59 -8.86 -15.98
C ASP A 20 -3.81 -8.74 -15.09
N VAL A 21 -4.40 -7.55 -15.01
CA VAL A 21 -5.49 -7.22 -14.08
C VAL A 21 -6.75 -6.85 -14.87
N LYS A 22 -7.85 -7.51 -14.55
CA LYS A 22 -9.18 -7.10 -15.01
C LYS A 22 -9.69 -5.97 -14.11
N ALA A 23 -10.07 -4.86 -14.73
CA ALA A 23 -10.57 -3.67 -14.06
C ALA A 23 -11.45 -2.84 -14.97
N SER A 24 -12.41 -2.10 -14.41
CA SER A 24 -13.28 -1.16 -15.13
C SER A 24 -12.90 0.31 -14.91
N THR A 25 -12.24 0.62 -13.80
CA THR A 25 -11.88 1.99 -13.38
C THR A 25 -10.77 2.62 -14.22
N VAL A 26 -10.12 1.86 -15.08
CA VAL A 26 -8.95 2.28 -15.86
C VAL A 26 -9.28 2.90 -17.22
N THR A 27 -10.52 3.29 -17.47
CA THR A 27 -10.98 3.77 -18.78
C THR A 27 -10.31 5.06 -19.26
N ASP A 28 -9.74 5.84 -18.36
CA ASP A 28 -9.00 7.09 -18.64
C ASP A 28 -7.49 6.97 -18.34
N ALA A 29 -7.01 5.79 -17.95
CA ALA A 29 -5.59 5.55 -17.74
C ALA A 29 -4.84 5.47 -19.08
N ALA A 30 -3.59 5.89 -19.08
CA ALA A 30 -2.65 5.78 -20.18
C ALA A 30 -1.50 4.82 -19.86
N VAL A 31 -0.84 4.30 -20.89
CA VAL A 31 0.43 3.59 -20.71
C VAL A 31 1.46 4.56 -20.12
N GLY A 32 2.12 4.16 -19.04
CA GLY A 32 3.03 4.99 -18.26
C GLY A 32 2.40 5.58 -16.98
N ASP A 33 1.08 5.53 -16.83
CA ASP A 33 0.42 5.94 -15.59
C ASP A 33 0.70 4.95 -14.45
N SER A 34 0.56 5.42 -13.23
CA SER A 34 0.66 4.60 -12.03
C SER A 34 -0.73 4.22 -11.52
N ILE A 35 -0.90 2.94 -11.20
CA ILE A 35 -2.08 2.40 -10.51
C ILE A 35 -1.61 1.67 -9.27
N LEU A 36 -2.14 2.06 -8.12
CA LEU A 36 -1.94 1.33 -6.87
C LEU A 36 -2.70 0.02 -6.95
N THR A 37 -1.99 -1.08 -6.73
CA THR A 37 -2.53 -2.44 -6.75
C THR A 37 -2.22 -3.10 -5.42
N ASP A 38 -3.22 -3.33 -4.58
CA ASP A 38 -3.06 -3.69 -3.16
C ASP A 38 -2.04 -2.76 -2.44
N GLY A 39 -2.12 -1.44 -2.72
CA GLY A 39 -1.23 -0.44 -2.15
C GLY A 39 0.19 -0.43 -2.72
N VAL A 40 0.46 -1.16 -3.78
CA VAL A 40 1.75 -1.13 -4.49
C VAL A 40 1.61 -0.27 -5.74
N CYS A 41 2.45 0.76 -5.87
CA CYS A 41 2.50 1.61 -7.04
C CYS A 41 3.12 0.84 -8.22
N LEU A 42 2.31 0.57 -9.24
CA LEU A 42 2.74 -0.14 -10.44
C LEU A 42 2.51 0.72 -11.68
N THR A 43 3.45 0.64 -12.62
CA THR A 43 3.35 1.37 -13.89
C THR A 43 2.60 0.54 -14.92
N VAL A 44 1.59 1.13 -15.55
CA VAL A 44 0.82 0.53 -16.64
C VAL A 44 1.71 0.36 -17.86
N THR A 45 1.86 -0.87 -18.35
CA THR A 45 2.67 -1.19 -19.54
C THR A 45 1.81 -1.51 -20.77
N ALA A 46 0.56 -1.93 -20.56
CA ALA A 46 -0.42 -2.10 -21.62
C ALA A 46 -1.84 -1.91 -21.10
N LEU A 47 -2.71 -1.37 -21.94
CA LEU A 47 -4.15 -1.24 -21.68
C LEU A 47 -4.94 -2.24 -22.50
N ARG A 48 -6.07 -2.69 -21.97
CA ARG A 48 -7.05 -3.57 -22.59
C ARG A 48 -8.45 -2.97 -22.42
N PRO A 49 -9.44 -3.37 -23.24
CA PRO A 49 -10.81 -2.87 -23.08
C PRO A 49 -11.43 -3.10 -21.69
N ASP A 50 -10.92 -4.08 -20.95
CA ASP A 50 -11.44 -4.52 -19.65
C ASP A 50 -10.34 -4.71 -18.59
N GLY A 51 -9.24 -3.92 -18.69
CA GLY A 51 -8.17 -3.98 -17.72
C GLY A 51 -6.83 -3.44 -18.20
N PHE A 52 -5.78 -3.81 -17.52
CA PHE A 52 -4.42 -3.36 -17.80
C PHE A 52 -3.38 -4.43 -17.45
N THR A 53 -2.19 -4.25 -18.01
CA THR A 53 -0.98 -4.94 -17.57
C THR A 53 -0.07 -3.93 -16.89
N ALA A 54 0.51 -4.30 -15.76
CA ALA A 54 1.49 -3.48 -15.06
C ALA A 54 2.69 -4.32 -14.63
N ASP A 55 3.87 -3.68 -14.60
CA ASP A 55 5.11 -4.35 -14.24
C ASP A 55 5.53 -4.02 -12.82
N ALA A 56 5.90 -5.06 -12.06
CA ALA A 56 6.53 -4.97 -10.76
C ALA A 56 8.00 -5.36 -10.86
N MET A 57 8.87 -4.51 -10.32
CA MET A 57 10.30 -4.83 -10.21
C MET A 57 10.54 -5.98 -9.23
N PRO A 58 11.61 -6.78 -9.37
CA PRO A 58 11.89 -7.89 -8.47
C PRO A 58 11.96 -7.49 -6.98
N GLU A 59 12.46 -6.29 -6.68
CA GLU A 59 12.49 -5.77 -5.30
C GLU A 59 11.09 -5.50 -4.77
N THR A 60 10.20 -4.92 -5.60
CA THR A 60 8.79 -4.69 -5.26
C THR A 60 8.09 -6.01 -4.95
N VAL A 61 8.32 -7.03 -5.77
CA VAL A 61 7.73 -8.37 -5.57
C VAL A 61 8.23 -9.00 -4.26
N ARG A 62 9.52 -8.85 -3.93
CA ARG A 62 10.09 -9.39 -2.68
C ARG A 62 9.55 -8.69 -1.42
N ARG A 63 9.25 -7.39 -1.50
CA ARG A 63 8.82 -6.56 -0.36
C ARG A 63 7.32 -6.54 -0.13
N THR A 64 6.55 -7.14 -1.02
CA THR A 64 5.09 -7.05 -1.01
C THR A 64 4.45 -8.43 -1.10
N THR A 65 3.12 -8.47 -0.92
CA THR A 65 2.34 -9.70 -1.07
C THR A 65 2.07 -10.07 -2.53
N LEU A 66 2.57 -9.32 -3.51
CA LEU A 66 2.28 -9.57 -4.94
C LEU A 66 2.73 -10.94 -5.42
N ALA A 67 3.85 -11.48 -4.89
CA ALA A 67 4.33 -12.82 -5.21
C ALA A 67 3.38 -13.94 -4.79
N GLU A 68 2.50 -13.68 -3.83
CA GLU A 68 1.57 -14.66 -3.26
C GLU A 68 0.22 -14.66 -3.98
N ARG A 69 -0.06 -13.62 -4.78
CA ARG A 69 -1.32 -13.47 -5.51
C ARG A 69 -1.45 -14.51 -6.62
N ARG A 70 -2.65 -15.03 -6.77
CA ARG A 70 -2.98 -16.07 -7.76
C ARG A 70 -4.07 -15.58 -8.71
N PRO A 71 -4.15 -16.10 -9.94
CA PRO A 71 -5.27 -15.83 -10.82
C PRO A 71 -6.62 -16.07 -10.14
N GLY A 72 -7.51 -15.08 -10.22
CA GLY A 72 -8.80 -15.03 -9.53
C GLY A 72 -8.80 -14.24 -8.23
N ASP A 73 -7.65 -13.86 -7.69
CA ASP A 73 -7.59 -13.01 -6.50
C ASP A 73 -8.08 -11.59 -6.81
N GLY A 74 -8.83 -11.03 -5.85
CA GLY A 74 -9.22 -9.62 -5.88
C GLY A 74 -8.05 -8.74 -5.44
N LEU A 75 -7.91 -7.58 -6.09
CA LEU A 75 -6.89 -6.58 -5.83
C LEU A 75 -7.55 -5.21 -5.60
N ASN A 76 -7.21 -4.52 -4.53
CA ASN A 76 -7.63 -3.13 -4.33
C ASN A 76 -6.92 -2.24 -5.36
N LEU A 77 -7.67 -1.48 -6.14
CA LEU A 77 -7.14 -0.61 -7.17
C LEU A 77 -7.45 0.84 -6.87
N GLU A 78 -6.48 1.71 -7.09
CA GLU A 78 -6.62 3.16 -7.00
C GLU A 78 -5.66 3.83 -7.99
N ARG A 79 -6.17 4.73 -8.82
CA ARG A 79 -5.32 5.52 -9.74
C ARG A 79 -4.49 6.52 -8.94
N ALA A 80 -3.38 6.95 -9.52
CA ALA A 80 -2.55 8.00 -8.94
C ALA A 80 -3.37 9.27 -8.67
N LEU A 81 -3.13 9.89 -7.51
CA LEU A 81 -3.77 11.15 -7.14
C LEU A 81 -3.39 12.26 -8.11
N THR A 82 -4.36 13.09 -8.47
CA THR A 82 -4.15 14.34 -9.19
C THR A 82 -4.25 15.53 -8.23
N LEU A 83 -3.74 16.71 -8.61
CA LEU A 83 -3.83 17.91 -7.77
C LEU A 83 -5.28 18.35 -7.49
N SER A 84 -6.23 17.92 -8.31
CA SER A 84 -7.66 18.21 -8.16
C SER A 84 -8.43 17.12 -7.40
N SER A 85 -7.81 16.00 -7.08
CA SER A 85 -8.46 14.92 -6.36
C SER A 85 -8.80 15.31 -4.92
N ARG A 86 -9.93 14.84 -4.41
CA ARG A 86 -10.25 14.98 -2.99
C ARG A 86 -9.41 13.99 -2.19
N LEU A 87 -8.75 14.49 -1.15
CA LEU A 87 -8.02 13.65 -0.22
C LEU A 87 -9.00 13.11 0.84
N GLY A 88 -9.55 11.91 0.63
CA GLY A 88 -10.51 11.26 1.52
C GLY A 88 -9.90 10.46 2.67
N GLY A 89 -8.58 10.43 2.78
CA GLY A 89 -7.80 9.76 3.82
C GLY A 89 -6.47 10.48 4.01
N HIS A 90 -5.37 9.75 4.04
CA HIS A 90 -4.01 10.32 4.01
C HIS A 90 -3.37 10.10 2.64
N LEU A 91 -2.18 10.68 2.43
CA LEU A 91 -1.40 10.49 1.20
C LEU A 91 -0.87 9.05 1.18
N VAL A 92 -1.42 8.23 0.31
CA VAL A 92 -0.94 6.87 0.03
C VAL A 92 -0.16 6.93 -1.28
N SER A 93 1.13 6.65 -1.21
CA SER A 93 2.03 6.77 -2.36
C SER A 93 2.20 5.46 -3.13
N GLY A 94 1.82 4.34 -2.53
CA GLY A 94 2.05 3.01 -3.07
C GLY A 94 3.47 2.50 -2.82
N HIS A 95 4.22 3.15 -1.95
CA HIS A 95 5.56 2.72 -1.55
C HIS A 95 5.48 1.91 -0.26
N VAL A 96 5.18 0.63 -0.41
CA VAL A 96 5.02 -0.32 0.70
C VAL A 96 6.29 -0.39 1.55
N ASP A 97 6.15 -0.18 2.86
CA ASP A 97 7.26 -0.25 3.81
C ASP A 97 7.54 -1.68 4.28
N GLY A 98 6.55 -2.56 4.15
CA GLY A 98 6.69 -3.99 4.43
C GLY A 98 5.37 -4.72 4.51
N VAL A 99 5.45 -6.01 4.79
CA VAL A 99 4.30 -6.90 4.90
C VAL A 99 4.01 -7.18 6.36
N GLY A 100 2.77 -6.96 6.77
CA GLY A 100 2.25 -7.36 8.07
C GLY A 100 1.46 -8.66 8.01
N GLU A 101 1.21 -9.25 9.18
CA GLU A 101 0.38 -10.45 9.32
C GLU A 101 -0.77 -10.17 10.28
N VAL A 102 -1.97 -10.56 9.90
CA VAL A 102 -3.18 -10.41 10.73
C VAL A 102 -3.13 -11.37 11.91
N ALA A 103 -3.00 -10.83 13.12
CA ALA A 103 -2.96 -11.59 14.37
C ALA A 103 -4.37 -11.89 14.91
N SER A 104 -5.33 -10.98 14.72
CA SER A 104 -6.71 -11.19 15.12
C SER A 104 -7.69 -10.39 14.28
N VAL A 105 -8.93 -10.89 14.17
CA VAL A 105 -10.08 -10.18 13.59
C VAL A 105 -11.25 -10.38 14.54
N THR A 106 -11.72 -9.29 15.15
CA THR A 106 -12.76 -9.35 16.19
C THR A 106 -13.90 -8.39 15.84
N PRO A 107 -15.15 -8.84 15.80
CA PRO A 107 -16.30 -7.96 15.67
C PRO A 107 -16.42 -7.04 16.89
N GLU A 108 -16.63 -5.73 16.65
CA GLU A 108 -16.86 -4.73 17.68
C GLU A 108 -17.98 -3.77 17.20
N GLY A 109 -19.17 -3.89 17.78
CA GLY A 109 -20.34 -3.16 17.30
C GLY A 109 -20.65 -3.53 15.85
N ASN A 110 -20.61 -2.53 14.96
CA ASN A 110 -20.81 -2.71 13.51
C ASN A 110 -19.48 -2.75 12.73
N ALA A 111 -18.33 -2.68 13.41
CA ALA A 111 -17.01 -2.71 12.80
C ALA A 111 -16.31 -4.05 13.01
N LEU A 112 -15.27 -4.29 12.22
CA LEU A 112 -14.28 -5.35 12.45
C LEU A 112 -13.00 -4.70 12.95
N VAL A 113 -12.57 -5.03 14.14
CA VAL A 113 -11.26 -4.65 14.67
C VAL A 113 -10.24 -5.68 14.22
N VAL A 114 -9.24 -5.23 13.47
CA VAL A 114 -8.15 -6.05 12.95
C VAL A 114 -6.87 -5.67 13.68
N GLU A 115 -6.19 -6.66 14.26
CA GLU A 115 -4.87 -6.50 14.82
C GLU A 115 -3.84 -7.11 13.87
N ILE A 116 -2.80 -6.34 13.55
CA ILE A 116 -1.79 -6.69 12.55
C ILE A 116 -0.42 -6.63 13.21
N GLU A 117 0.36 -7.70 13.14
CA GLU A 117 1.78 -7.68 13.42
C GLU A 117 2.48 -6.89 12.31
N ALA A 118 3.11 -5.78 12.66
CA ALA A 118 3.69 -4.86 11.71
C ALA A 118 5.21 -4.88 11.78
N PRO A 119 5.90 -4.77 10.63
CA PRO A 119 7.35 -4.62 10.64
C PRO A 119 7.77 -3.33 11.35
N ASP A 120 8.96 -3.33 11.93
CA ASP A 120 9.49 -2.20 12.68
C ASP A 120 9.49 -0.87 11.90
N ALA A 121 9.71 -0.94 10.58
CA ALA A 121 9.69 0.23 9.72
C ALA A 121 8.33 0.97 9.76
N VAL A 122 7.22 0.23 9.92
CA VAL A 122 5.87 0.77 10.03
C VAL A 122 5.54 1.10 11.50
N ALA A 123 5.76 0.15 12.41
CA ALA A 123 5.35 0.29 13.80
C ALA A 123 5.98 1.50 14.51
N ARG A 124 7.24 1.83 14.19
CA ARG A 124 7.99 2.94 14.82
C ARG A 124 7.49 4.33 14.47
N VAL A 125 6.90 4.50 13.30
CA VAL A 125 6.45 5.81 12.81
C VAL A 125 4.94 5.97 12.92
N THR A 126 4.21 4.90 13.21
CA THR A 126 2.76 4.91 13.35
C THR A 126 2.37 5.33 14.76
N VAL A 127 1.35 6.18 14.89
CA VAL A 127 0.82 6.66 16.18
C VAL A 127 -0.68 6.34 16.27
N ALA A 128 -1.17 6.19 17.51
CA ALA A 128 -2.62 6.07 17.73
C ALA A 128 -3.34 7.34 17.23
N GLN A 129 -4.52 7.17 16.62
CA GLN A 129 -5.30 8.20 15.93
C GLN A 129 -4.62 8.76 14.65
N GLY A 130 -3.45 8.24 14.28
CA GLY A 130 -2.83 8.48 12.98
C GLY A 130 -3.43 7.61 11.88
N SER A 131 -2.75 7.57 10.75
CA SER A 131 -3.17 6.80 9.58
C SER A 131 -2.14 5.74 9.20
N VAL A 132 -2.62 4.65 8.60
CA VAL A 132 -1.82 3.61 7.95
C VAL A 132 -2.57 3.10 6.73
N ALA A 133 -1.86 2.78 5.65
CA ALA A 133 -2.47 2.08 4.53
C ALA A 133 -2.27 0.56 4.70
N VAL A 134 -3.37 -0.19 4.55
CA VAL A 134 -3.41 -1.65 4.56
C VAL A 134 -3.94 -2.12 3.22
N ASP A 135 -3.13 -2.82 2.43
CA ASP A 135 -3.43 -3.15 1.03
C ASP A 135 -3.98 -1.95 0.25
N GLY A 136 -3.38 -0.76 0.43
CA GLY A 136 -3.78 0.49 -0.21
C GLY A 136 -5.00 1.18 0.40
N VAL A 137 -5.63 0.61 1.40
CA VAL A 137 -6.78 1.21 2.07
C VAL A 137 -6.30 2.08 3.23
N SER A 138 -6.60 3.39 3.17
CA SER A 138 -6.31 4.33 4.26
C SER A 138 -7.20 4.04 5.47
N LEU A 139 -6.60 3.72 6.61
CA LEU A 139 -7.29 3.38 7.85
C LEU A 139 -6.77 4.20 9.02
N THR A 140 -7.67 4.53 9.95
CA THR A 140 -7.31 5.15 11.21
C THR A 140 -6.77 4.09 12.18
N VAL A 141 -5.65 4.38 12.82
CA VAL A 141 -5.03 3.53 13.82
C VAL A 141 -5.73 3.72 15.16
N VAL A 142 -6.34 2.65 15.66
CA VAL A 142 -7.01 2.65 16.98
C VAL A 142 -5.98 2.59 18.10
N ALA A 143 -4.97 1.73 17.94
CA ALA A 143 -3.88 1.57 18.90
C ALA A 143 -2.63 1.03 18.21
N VAL A 144 -1.47 1.31 18.80
CA VAL A 144 -0.18 0.78 18.39
C VAL A 144 0.63 0.42 19.64
N GLY A 145 1.29 -0.71 19.63
CA GLY A 145 2.16 -1.15 20.72
C GLY A 145 2.62 -2.59 20.55
N GLY A 146 3.80 -2.91 21.10
CA GLY A 146 4.36 -4.26 21.04
C GLY A 146 4.56 -4.81 19.62
N GLY A 147 4.86 -3.95 18.64
CA GLY A 147 5.01 -4.35 17.24
C GLY A 147 3.68 -4.62 16.53
N ARG A 148 2.54 -4.23 17.12
CA ARG A 148 1.21 -4.46 16.56
C ARG A 148 0.46 -3.16 16.33
N LEU A 149 -0.35 -3.15 15.28
CA LEU A 149 -1.30 -2.09 14.93
C LEU A 149 -2.71 -2.63 15.08
N ARG A 150 -3.62 -1.81 15.62
CA ARG A 150 -5.06 -2.08 15.62
C ARG A 150 -5.76 -1.07 14.75
N VAL A 151 -6.56 -1.55 13.81
CA VAL A 151 -7.39 -0.72 12.91
C VAL A 151 -8.83 -1.20 12.99
N ALA A 152 -9.77 -0.29 12.75
CA ALA A 152 -11.20 -0.61 12.71
C ALA A 152 -11.72 -0.47 11.28
N LEU A 153 -12.30 -1.54 10.75
CA LEU A 153 -12.94 -1.56 9.43
C LEU A 153 -14.43 -1.30 9.61
N ILE A 154 -14.92 -0.17 9.11
CA ILE A 154 -16.36 0.10 9.05
C ILE A 154 -17.00 -0.78 7.96
N PRO A 155 -18.32 -1.08 8.05
CA PRO A 155 -19.01 -1.97 7.10
C PRO A 155 -18.83 -1.55 5.64
N HIS A 156 -18.88 -0.26 5.36
CA HIS A 156 -18.69 0.26 4.00
C HIS A 156 -17.30 -0.11 3.45
N THR A 157 -16.23 0.19 4.18
CA THR A 157 -14.85 -0.14 3.78
C THR A 157 -14.68 -1.64 3.55
N ALA A 158 -15.20 -2.46 4.47
CA ALA A 158 -15.17 -3.91 4.31
C ALA A 158 -15.91 -4.37 3.04
N ALA A 159 -17.04 -3.75 2.70
CA ALA A 159 -17.85 -4.15 1.55
C ALA A 159 -17.20 -3.83 0.19
N VAL A 160 -16.47 -2.69 0.09
CA VAL A 160 -15.93 -2.18 -1.17
C VAL A 160 -14.44 -2.46 -1.38
N THR A 161 -13.81 -3.21 -0.46
CA THR A 161 -12.38 -3.58 -0.54
C THR A 161 -12.16 -5.07 -0.32
N THR A 162 -10.93 -5.54 -0.59
CA THR A 162 -10.54 -6.92 -0.30
C THR A 162 -10.46 -7.22 1.20
N LEU A 163 -10.44 -6.19 2.06
CA LEU A 163 -10.24 -6.31 3.51
C LEU A 163 -11.35 -7.11 4.22
N LYS A 164 -12.54 -7.25 3.61
CA LYS A 164 -13.60 -8.14 4.12
C LYS A 164 -13.20 -9.61 4.22
N ARG A 165 -12.14 -10.01 3.51
CA ARG A 165 -11.64 -11.39 3.45
C ARG A 165 -10.51 -11.66 4.46
N LEU A 166 -10.09 -10.65 5.22
CA LEU A 166 -9.03 -10.80 6.20
C LEU A 166 -9.40 -11.82 7.27
N ARG A 167 -8.44 -12.66 7.59
CA ARG A 167 -8.50 -13.69 8.64
C ARG A 167 -7.14 -13.78 9.31
N VAL A 168 -7.07 -14.40 10.46
CA VAL A 168 -5.80 -14.70 11.14
C VAL A 168 -4.83 -15.40 10.19
N GLY A 169 -3.59 -14.94 10.13
CA GLY A 169 -2.56 -15.38 9.21
C GLY A 169 -2.62 -14.74 7.81
N SER A 170 -3.60 -13.86 7.51
CA SER A 170 -3.58 -13.09 6.25
C SER A 170 -2.40 -12.14 6.25
N ARG A 171 -1.67 -12.11 5.12
CA ARG A 171 -0.58 -11.15 4.90
C ARG A 171 -1.08 -9.95 4.14
N VAL A 172 -0.66 -8.75 4.55
CA VAL A 172 -1.11 -7.47 3.99
C VAL A 172 0.06 -6.53 3.75
N ASN A 173 -0.01 -5.76 2.69
CA ASN A 173 0.94 -4.68 2.42
C ASN A 173 0.67 -3.52 3.38
N LEU A 174 1.71 -3.00 4.01
CA LEU A 174 1.62 -1.87 4.93
C LEU A 174 2.45 -0.70 4.41
N GLU A 175 1.84 0.48 4.38
CA GLU A 175 2.52 1.75 4.14
C GLU A 175 2.19 2.71 5.28
N ALA A 176 3.22 3.20 5.98
CA ALA A 176 3.07 4.21 7.01
C ALA A 176 2.82 5.59 6.38
N ASP A 177 2.17 6.48 7.13
CA ASP A 177 1.92 7.84 6.69
C ASP A 177 3.24 8.54 6.30
N LEU A 178 3.28 9.08 5.08
CA LEU A 178 4.45 9.76 4.52
C LEU A 178 4.92 10.92 5.41
N ILE A 179 3.98 11.69 5.97
CA ILE A 179 4.29 12.80 6.87
C ILE A 179 4.95 12.27 8.15
N ALA A 180 4.42 11.19 8.71
CA ALA A 180 5.01 10.57 9.90
C ALA A 180 6.44 10.08 9.65
N LYS A 181 6.74 9.52 8.47
CA LYS A 181 8.10 9.11 8.07
C LYS A 181 9.06 10.30 8.07
N TYR A 182 8.67 11.43 7.45
CA TYR A 182 9.52 12.64 7.42
C TYR A 182 9.70 13.24 8.81
N VAL A 183 8.63 13.37 9.60
CA VAL A 183 8.71 13.87 10.98
C VAL A 183 9.65 13.00 11.81
N HIS A 184 9.51 11.67 11.71
CA HIS A 184 10.37 10.74 12.42
C HIS A 184 11.84 10.89 12.01
N ALA A 185 12.12 11.00 10.71
CA ALA A 185 13.49 11.20 10.21
C ALA A 185 14.11 12.49 10.74
N PHE A 186 13.38 13.60 10.74
CA PHE A 186 13.86 14.88 11.27
C PHE A 186 14.12 14.83 12.78
N VAL A 187 13.20 14.26 13.56
CA VAL A 187 13.31 14.23 15.04
C VAL A 187 14.43 13.29 15.50
N THR A 188 14.65 12.18 14.76
CA THR A 188 15.69 11.20 15.14
C THR A 188 17.07 11.50 14.56
N GLY A 189 17.20 12.58 13.78
CA GLY A 189 18.45 12.91 13.09
C GLY A 189 18.90 11.87 12.05
N ARG A 190 18.02 10.94 11.69
CA ARG A 190 18.25 9.92 10.65
C ARG A 190 17.88 10.49 9.28
N GLY A 191 18.51 11.62 8.90
CA GLY A 191 18.62 11.97 7.50
C GLY A 191 19.45 10.90 6.76
N PRO A 192 19.43 10.85 5.42
CA PRO A 192 20.33 9.96 4.67
C PRO A 192 21.75 10.20 5.18
N GLU A 193 22.43 9.09 5.58
CA GLU A 193 23.80 9.16 6.13
C GLU A 193 24.79 9.82 5.16
N ASP A 194 24.40 9.92 3.87
CA ASP A 194 25.08 10.64 2.79
C ASP A 194 24.35 11.90 2.33
N GLY A 195 23.57 12.53 3.18
CA GLY A 195 22.83 13.75 2.85
C GLY A 195 23.74 14.86 2.28
N LEU A 196 23.15 15.71 1.42
CA LEU A 196 23.81 16.94 0.96
C LEU A 196 24.11 17.80 2.19
N THR A 197 25.39 17.93 2.55
CA THR A 197 25.84 18.87 3.57
C THR A 197 26.30 20.16 2.92
N TRP A 198 26.30 21.27 3.67
CA TRP A 198 26.83 22.55 3.19
C TRP A 198 28.31 22.43 2.75
N GLU A 199 29.07 21.56 3.40
CA GLU A 199 30.46 21.25 3.05
C GLU A 199 30.57 20.59 1.67
N LYS A 200 29.74 19.54 1.40
CA LYS A 200 29.67 18.88 0.09
C LYS A 200 29.20 19.84 -1.02
N LEU A 201 28.29 20.77 -0.71
CA LEU A 201 27.84 21.80 -1.66
C LEU A 201 28.93 22.82 -1.95
N ALA A 202 29.72 23.20 -0.95
CA ALA A 202 30.86 24.14 -1.12
C ALA A 202 32.01 23.52 -1.89
N GLU A 203 32.22 22.20 -1.81
CA GLU A 203 33.23 21.48 -2.57
C GLU A 203 32.85 21.21 -4.04
N ALA A 204 31.56 21.27 -4.38
CA ALA A 204 31.02 21.01 -5.72
C ALA A 204 30.86 22.27 -6.57
N GLY A 205 31.10 23.47 -6.04
CA GLY A 205 31.09 24.77 -6.72
C GLY A 205 32.45 25.35 -6.92
#